data_e06f1057b4f259898e8c74d3b81890c9
#
_entry.id   e06f1057b4f259898e8c74d3b81890c9
#
_cell.length_a   1.000
_cell.length_b   1.000
_cell.length_c   1.000
_cell.angle_alpha   90.00
_cell.angle_beta   90.00
_cell.angle_gamma   90.00
#
_symmetry.space_group_name_H-M   'P 1'
#
loop_
_entity.id
_entity.type
_entity.pdbx_description
1 polymer ?
#
loop_
_entity_poly.entity_id
_entity_poly.type
_entity_poly.pdbx_seq_one_letter_code
_entity_poly.pdbx_strand_id
1 'polypeptide(L)'
;AYIRGNKNDYDNWEKIGCTGWSYKDVLPIFKSMEKDQTGGDPKYHSTSGDWPVVRPQDVNKTAKRFIKAGRHIGLPQNSDFNDASQLGLGIYKVNQDKGTRVNSYKAFIEPILSRPNLTILTNARVQSIKVEGDSAESVILEVNGVIKQVFCNKEVVLSAGAIESPRILLSSGIGNKDELEGEGITCQHNVPGVGENLQDHLDTMVTVRSKKAESIGVSWRSLFPQVLTSPFNFLFRRMGWWTSNFVEAGGFSATKLGSPEYPDVQFHFTPIYRSHRGRKFEFGHGYSLFTCLLRPHSRGSVKLHKDGETYQVLIDHNFLSDARDEVHIVEAVKKAREVLSSKEFDEVRDNEIAPGHSIQSDEDLLEYIRKTALTV
;
A
#
# COMPACT_ATOMS: atom_id res chain seq x y z
N ALA A 1 4.65 -1.47 6.41
CA ALA A 1 3.70 -1.45 7.54
C ALA A 1 2.80 -2.68 7.49
N TYR A 2 2.34 -3.14 8.66
CA TYR A 2 1.33 -4.18 8.79
C TYR A 2 0.01 -3.53 9.21
N ILE A 3 -0.88 -3.32 8.26
CA ILE A 3 -2.18 -2.67 8.45
C ILE A 3 -3.23 -3.46 7.67
N ARG A 4 -4.34 -3.75 8.34
CA ARG A 4 -5.53 -4.36 7.74
C ARG A 4 -6.46 -3.26 7.23
N GLY A 5 -7.36 -3.60 6.33
CA GLY A 5 -8.48 -2.73 5.96
C GLY A 5 -9.35 -2.39 7.16
N ASN A 6 -10.12 -1.32 7.05
CA ASN A 6 -11.12 -0.98 8.04
C ASN A 6 -12.23 -2.05 8.05
N LYS A 7 -12.82 -2.28 9.20
CA LYS A 7 -13.97 -3.19 9.33
C LYS A 7 -15.05 -2.94 8.26
N ASN A 8 -15.36 -1.67 8.01
CA ASN A 8 -16.39 -1.31 7.05
C ASN A 8 -16.01 -1.61 5.59
N ASP A 9 -14.72 -1.72 5.24
CA ASP A 9 -14.30 -2.12 3.89
C ASP A 9 -14.77 -3.55 3.59
N TYR A 10 -14.54 -4.48 4.53
CA TYR A 10 -14.96 -5.88 4.40
C TYR A 10 -16.48 -6.05 4.50
N ASP A 11 -17.13 -5.34 5.43
CA ASP A 11 -18.58 -5.37 5.57
C ASP A 11 -19.27 -4.80 4.31
N ASN A 12 -18.63 -3.87 3.60
CA ASN A 12 -19.11 -3.39 2.31
C ASN A 12 -18.93 -4.43 1.19
N TRP A 13 -17.84 -5.21 1.20
CA TRP A 13 -17.71 -6.32 0.25
C TRP A 13 -18.86 -7.32 0.37
N GLU A 14 -19.23 -7.69 1.59
CA GLU A 14 -20.38 -8.58 1.79
C GLU A 14 -21.68 -7.96 1.26
N LYS A 15 -21.91 -6.67 1.54
CA LYS A 15 -23.12 -5.94 1.06
C LYS A 15 -23.24 -5.90 -0.46
N ILE A 16 -22.15 -5.82 -1.20
CA ILE A 16 -22.15 -5.81 -2.67
C ILE A 16 -22.14 -7.22 -3.29
N GLY A 17 -22.25 -8.27 -2.47
CA GLY A 17 -22.45 -9.66 -2.94
C GLY A 17 -21.29 -10.61 -2.68
N CYS A 18 -20.18 -10.17 -2.08
CA CYS A 18 -19.07 -11.05 -1.72
C CYS A 18 -19.37 -11.76 -0.38
N THR A 19 -20.31 -12.70 -0.38
CA THR A 19 -20.72 -13.46 0.80
C THR A 19 -19.54 -14.19 1.40
N GLY A 20 -19.37 -14.13 2.74
CA GLY A 20 -18.26 -14.75 3.46
C GLY A 20 -16.99 -13.89 3.51
N TRP A 21 -17.07 -12.61 3.11
CA TRP A 21 -15.97 -11.64 3.13
C TRP A 21 -16.22 -10.47 4.08
N SER A 22 -17.22 -10.57 4.98
CA SER A 22 -17.41 -9.55 6.02
C SER A 22 -16.24 -9.55 7.01
N TYR A 23 -16.13 -8.49 7.79
CA TYR A 23 -15.06 -8.40 8.80
C TYR A 23 -15.07 -9.56 9.80
N LYS A 24 -16.25 -10.03 10.20
CA LYS A 24 -16.37 -11.20 11.09
C LYS A 24 -15.82 -12.48 10.50
N ASP A 25 -15.88 -12.62 9.14
CA ASP A 25 -15.41 -13.80 8.42
C ASP A 25 -13.89 -13.77 8.19
N VAL A 26 -13.34 -12.58 7.84
CA VAL A 26 -11.91 -12.43 7.53
C VAL A 26 -11.03 -12.24 8.78
N LEU A 27 -11.56 -11.70 9.88
CA LEU A 27 -10.77 -11.48 11.10
C LEU A 27 -10.14 -12.76 11.66
N PRO A 28 -10.84 -13.92 11.75
CA PRO A 28 -10.23 -15.18 12.16
C PRO A 28 -9.07 -15.61 11.27
N ILE A 29 -9.16 -15.34 9.95
CA ILE A 29 -8.10 -15.64 8.98
C ILE A 29 -6.88 -14.75 9.25
N PHE A 30 -7.06 -13.44 9.41
CA PHE A 30 -5.96 -12.54 9.79
C PHE A 30 -5.27 -12.98 11.07
N LYS A 31 -6.05 -13.35 12.08
CA LYS A 31 -5.52 -13.86 13.36
C LYS A 31 -4.76 -15.17 13.19
N SER A 32 -5.23 -16.09 12.35
CA SER A 32 -4.55 -17.38 12.12
C SER A 32 -3.19 -17.23 11.45
N MET A 33 -3.02 -16.21 10.61
CA MET A 33 -1.74 -15.92 9.92
C MET A 33 -0.76 -15.18 10.81
N GLU A 34 -1.24 -14.36 11.75
CA GLU A 34 -0.45 -13.40 12.50
C GLU A 34 0.26 -14.02 13.71
N LYS A 35 1.54 -13.64 13.89
CA LYS A 35 2.31 -13.86 15.11
C LYS A 35 2.63 -12.51 15.74
N ASP A 36 1.64 -11.94 16.43
CA ASP A 36 1.83 -10.65 17.12
C ASP A 36 2.78 -10.78 18.31
N GLN A 37 3.83 -9.98 18.31
CA GLN A 37 4.83 -9.89 19.38
C GLN A 37 4.77 -8.54 20.09
N THR A 38 3.69 -7.78 19.89
CA THR A 38 3.55 -6.42 20.41
C THR A 38 2.62 -6.32 21.61
N GLY A 39 1.94 -7.42 21.98
CA GLY A 39 0.96 -7.46 23.05
C GLY A 39 -0.38 -6.81 22.68
N GLY A 40 -0.81 -6.96 21.44
CA GLY A 40 -2.14 -6.50 20.97
C GLY A 40 -3.29 -7.22 21.66
N ASP A 41 -4.49 -6.60 21.63
CA ASP A 41 -5.70 -7.18 22.21
C ASP A 41 -6.03 -8.53 21.53
N PRO A 42 -6.18 -9.64 22.31
CA PRO A 42 -6.52 -10.97 21.78
C PRO A 42 -7.84 -11.03 20.99
N LYS A 43 -8.70 -10.04 21.14
CA LYS A 43 -9.91 -9.90 20.32
C LYS A 43 -9.55 -9.72 18.85
N TYR A 44 -8.52 -8.96 18.56
CA TYR A 44 -8.10 -8.58 17.20
C TYR A 44 -6.82 -9.28 16.75
N HIS A 45 -6.00 -9.77 17.67
CA HIS A 45 -4.65 -10.30 17.43
C HIS A 45 -4.49 -11.75 17.85
N SER A 46 -3.44 -12.38 17.33
CA SER A 46 -2.99 -13.71 17.73
C SER A 46 -1.48 -13.80 17.75
N THR A 47 -0.95 -14.65 18.60
CA THR A 47 0.49 -14.94 18.72
C THR A 47 0.90 -16.25 18.07
N SER A 48 -0.06 -17.01 17.52
CA SER A 48 0.12 -18.41 17.09
C SER A 48 0.37 -18.61 15.60
N GLY A 49 0.22 -17.57 14.77
CA GLY A 49 0.47 -17.67 13.34
C GLY A 49 1.96 -17.65 12.99
N ASP A 50 2.26 -17.70 11.70
CA ASP A 50 3.64 -17.79 11.19
C ASP A 50 4.21 -16.45 10.72
N TRP A 51 3.37 -15.42 10.56
CA TRP A 51 3.80 -14.11 10.05
C TRP A 51 4.12 -13.15 11.21
N PRO A 52 5.39 -12.88 11.49
CA PRO A 52 5.77 -12.04 12.63
C PRO A 52 5.31 -10.61 12.42
N VAL A 53 4.72 -10.06 13.47
CA VAL A 53 4.30 -8.65 13.58
C VAL A 53 4.97 -8.05 14.81
N VAL A 54 5.79 -7.04 14.58
CA VAL A 54 6.60 -6.39 15.63
C VAL A 54 6.49 -4.87 15.55
N ARG A 55 6.91 -4.18 16.60
CA ARG A 55 7.17 -2.73 16.53
C ARG A 55 8.57 -2.48 15.99
N PRO A 56 8.79 -1.42 15.18
CA PRO A 56 10.13 -1.01 14.80
C PRO A 56 10.99 -0.78 16.04
N GLN A 57 12.23 -1.28 16.03
CA GLN A 57 13.12 -1.19 17.19
C GLN A 57 13.69 0.22 17.40
N ASP A 58 13.97 0.91 16.30
CA ASP A 58 14.58 2.25 16.32
C ASP A 58 13.70 3.22 15.53
N VAL A 59 12.90 4.02 16.27
CA VAL A 59 11.98 5.00 15.70
C VAL A 59 12.64 6.38 15.70
N ASN A 60 12.69 7.00 14.53
CA ASN A 60 13.30 8.30 14.32
C ASN A 60 12.66 9.40 15.21
N LYS A 61 13.47 10.37 15.65
CA LYS A 61 13.00 11.47 16.49
C LYS A 61 11.92 12.31 15.82
N THR A 62 12.03 12.56 14.52
CA THR A 62 11.03 13.34 13.78
C THR A 62 9.69 12.59 13.66
N ALA A 63 9.71 11.25 13.58
CA ALA A 63 8.50 10.44 13.63
C ALA A 63 7.79 10.54 14.99
N LYS A 64 8.55 10.60 16.09
CA LYS A 64 7.99 10.85 17.43
C LYS A 64 7.40 12.27 17.57
N ARG A 65 7.99 13.28 16.90
CA ARG A 65 7.42 14.64 16.83
C ARG A 65 6.09 14.64 16.07
N PHE A 66 6.03 13.93 14.93
CA PHE A 66 4.81 13.78 14.13
C PHE A 66 3.64 13.21 14.94
N ILE A 67 3.87 12.15 15.71
CA ILE A 67 2.81 11.55 16.55
C ILE A 67 2.30 12.55 17.60
N LYS A 68 3.20 13.31 18.22
CA LYS A 68 2.81 14.33 19.19
C LYS A 68 2.03 15.48 18.53
N ALA A 69 2.40 15.83 17.30
CA ALA A 69 1.76 16.89 16.53
C ALA A 69 0.28 16.62 16.25
N GLY A 70 -0.14 15.35 16.15
CA GLY A 70 -1.54 14.99 15.94
C GLY A 70 -2.52 15.60 16.94
N ARG A 71 -2.09 15.81 18.18
CA ARG A 71 -2.93 16.44 19.21
C ARG A 71 -3.34 17.87 18.87
N HIS A 72 -2.55 18.60 18.08
CA HIS A 72 -2.86 19.98 17.68
C HIS A 72 -3.99 20.05 16.65
N ILE A 73 -4.20 18.98 15.89
CA ILE A 73 -5.28 18.86 14.91
C ILE A 73 -6.42 17.95 15.41
N GLY A 74 -6.47 17.70 16.73
CA GLY A 74 -7.53 16.90 17.35
C GLY A 74 -7.45 15.40 17.08
N LEU A 75 -6.32 14.87 16.55
CA LEU A 75 -6.15 13.44 16.35
C LEU A 75 -5.57 12.75 17.59
N PRO A 76 -6.17 11.66 18.06
CA PRO A 76 -5.63 10.90 19.18
C PRO A 76 -4.31 10.21 18.80
N GLN A 77 -3.51 9.87 19.80
CA GLN A 77 -2.43 8.92 19.63
C GLN A 77 -3.02 7.51 19.54
N ASN A 78 -2.68 6.78 18.48
CA ASN A 78 -3.12 5.41 18.28
C ASN A 78 -1.92 4.45 18.41
N SER A 79 -2.05 3.46 19.26
CA SER A 79 -0.99 2.45 19.49
C SER A 79 -1.13 1.23 18.58
N ASP A 80 -2.29 1.04 17.97
CA ASP A 80 -2.60 -0.11 17.12
C ASP A 80 -3.73 0.18 16.13
N PHE A 81 -3.39 0.25 14.85
CA PHE A 81 -4.36 0.53 13.78
C PHE A 81 -5.17 -0.71 13.34
N ASN A 82 -4.84 -1.89 13.86
CA ASN A 82 -5.57 -3.13 13.60
C ASN A 82 -6.52 -3.52 14.75
N ASP A 83 -6.68 -2.63 15.73
CA ASP A 83 -7.58 -2.76 16.87
C ASP A 83 -8.98 -2.15 16.56
N ALA A 84 -9.72 -1.79 17.58
CA ALA A 84 -11.09 -1.26 17.52
C ALA A 84 -11.22 0.01 16.67
N SER A 85 -10.19 0.84 16.61
CA SER A 85 -10.21 2.12 15.89
C SER A 85 -8.92 2.34 15.09
N GLN A 86 -9.08 2.81 13.86
CA GLN A 86 -7.96 3.25 13.04
C GLN A 86 -7.63 4.73 13.22
N LEU A 87 -8.53 5.55 13.75
CA LEU A 87 -8.34 6.98 13.86
C LEU A 87 -7.12 7.33 14.72
N GLY A 88 -6.33 8.32 14.28
CA GLY A 88 -5.23 8.89 15.05
C GLY A 88 -3.86 8.65 14.42
N LEU A 89 -2.82 9.12 15.13
CA LEU A 89 -1.42 9.01 14.70
C LEU A 89 -0.63 8.06 15.61
N GLY A 90 0.25 7.26 15.02
CA GLY A 90 1.02 6.26 15.77
C GLY A 90 2.20 5.69 15.01
N ILE A 91 2.86 4.73 15.64
CA ILE A 91 3.93 3.94 15.02
C ILE A 91 3.30 2.74 14.34
N TYR A 92 3.65 2.53 13.09
CA TYR A 92 3.21 1.37 12.35
C TYR A 92 3.90 0.09 12.84
N LYS A 93 3.13 -0.97 13.05
CA LYS A 93 3.67 -2.32 13.17
C LYS A 93 4.23 -2.79 11.82
N VAL A 94 5.20 -3.69 11.86
CA VAL A 94 5.90 -4.17 10.67
C VAL A 94 6.06 -5.68 10.68
N ASN A 95 6.15 -6.28 9.48
CA ASN A 95 6.47 -7.68 9.30
C ASN A 95 7.98 -7.86 9.24
N GLN A 96 8.59 -8.00 10.40
CA GLN A 96 10.04 -8.19 10.55
C GLN A 96 10.34 -9.25 11.60
N ASP A 97 11.46 -9.95 11.38
CA ASP A 97 12.13 -10.74 12.40
C ASP A 97 13.58 -10.26 12.52
N LYS A 98 14.00 -9.89 13.74
CA LYS A 98 15.36 -9.39 14.03
C LYS A 98 15.83 -8.30 13.05
N GLY A 99 14.94 -7.35 12.74
CA GLY A 99 15.23 -6.23 11.83
C GLY A 99 15.26 -6.60 10.33
N THR A 100 14.91 -7.82 9.97
CA THR A 100 14.84 -8.27 8.58
C THR A 100 13.38 -8.45 8.16
N ARG A 101 13.01 -7.95 6.98
CA ARG A 101 11.65 -8.10 6.44
C ARG A 101 11.29 -9.57 6.23
N VAL A 102 10.13 -9.96 6.73
CA VAL A 102 9.50 -11.26 6.48
C VAL A 102 8.31 -11.04 5.55
N ASN A 103 8.45 -11.47 4.31
CA ASN A 103 7.37 -11.48 3.33
C ASN A 103 6.56 -12.78 3.42
N SER A 104 5.48 -12.88 2.65
CA SER A 104 4.61 -14.07 2.62
C SER A 104 5.34 -15.35 2.21
N TYR A 105 6.32 -15.26 1.30
CA TYR A 105 7.15 -16.41 0.93
C TYR A 105 7.90 -16.96 2.15
N LYS A 106 8.61 -16.10 2.88
CA LYS A 106 9.37 -16.53 4.07
C LYS A 106 8.48 -17.05 5.18
N ALA A 107 7.28 -16.48 5.35
CA ALA A 107 6.36 -16.90 6.39
C ALA A 107 5.67 -18.22 6.07
N PHE A 108 5.22 -18.42 4.83
CA PHE A 108 4.27 -19.48 4.51
C PHE A 108 4.80 -20.53 3.53
N ILE A 109 5.75 -20.17 2.66
CA ILE A 109 6.23 -21.08 1.61
C ILE A 109 7.56 -21.72 1.99
N GLU A 110 8.55 -20.93 2.39
CA GLU A 110 9.89 -21.41 2.71
C GLU A 110 9.88 -22.56 3.74
N PRO A 111 9.06 -22.54 4.82
CA PRO A 111 9.00 -23.64 5.79
C PRO A 111 8.46 -24.97 5.23
N ILE A 112 7.74 -24.94 4.13
CA ILE A 112 7.04 -26.11 3.56
C ILE A 112 7.59 -26.55 2.20
N LEU A 113 8.74 -26.02 1.77
CA LEU A 113 9.36 -26.34 0.48
C LEU A 113 9.64 -27.84 0.27
N SER A 114 9.85 -28.58 1.36
CA SER A 114 10.12 -30.02 1.31
C SER A 114 8.87 -30.88 1.12
N ARG A 115 7.68 -30.31 1.11
CA ARG A 115 6.45 -31.09 0.92
C ARG A 115 6.39 -31.68 -0.50
N PRO A 116 6.15 -33.01 -0.63
CA PRO A 116 6.15 -33.66 -1.95
C PRO A 116 4.97 -33.25 -2.83
N ASN A 117 3.92 -32.68 -2.24
CA ASN A 117 2.75 -32.18 -2.95
C ASN A 117 2.82 -30.66 -3.29
N LEU A 118 3.96 -30.02 -3.08
CA LEU A 118 4.20 -28.61 -3.43
C LEU A 118 5.18 -28.52 -4.59
N THR A 119 4.74 -27.95 -5.70
CA THR A 119 5.62 -27.59 -6.83
C THR A 119 5.54 -26.09 -7.07
N ILE A 120 6.69 -25.41 -7.13
CA ILE A 120 6.81 -24.00 -7.40
C ILE A 120 7.49 -23.80 -8.74
N LEU A 121 6.81 -23.14 -9.66
CA LEU A 121 7.35 -22.73 -10.94
C LEU A 121 7.67 -21.25 -10.91
N THR A 122 8.95 -20.89 -10.89
CA THR A 122 9.42 -19.51 -11.04
C THR A 122 9.69 -19.18 -12.51
N ASN A 123 9.77 -17.89 -12.85
CA ASN A 123 9.91 -17.44 -14.24
C ASN A 123 8.83 -18.02 -15.16
N ALA A 124 7.64 -18.22 -14.60
CA ALA A 124 6.49 -18.78 -15.26
C ALA A 124 5.41 -17.69 -15.42
N ARG A 125 5.22 -17.19 -16.63
CA ARG A 125 4.19 -16.20 -16.94
C ARG A 125 2.92 -16.92 -17.37
N VAL A 126 1.86 -16.81 -16.56
CA VAL A 126 0.54 -17.31 -16.95
C VAL A 126 -0.02 -16.43 -18.07
N GLN A 127 -0.37 -17.04 -19.19
CA GLN A 127 -0.97 -16.37 -20.33
C GLN A 127 -2.50 -16.37 -20.24
N SER A 128 -3.09 -17.55 -20.02
CA SER A 128 -4.55 -17.71 -19.93
C SER A 128 -4.91 -18.98 -19.16
N ILE A 129 -6.18 -19.10 -18.84
CA ILE A 129 -6.82 -20.31 -18.31
C ILE A 129 -7.67 -20.89 -19.45
N LYS A 130 -7.51 -22.16 -19.77
CA LYS A 130 -8.38 -22.85 -20.71
C LYS A 130 -9.62 -23.32 -19.98
N VAL A 131 -10.76 -22.95 -20.50
CA VAL A 131 -12.06 -23.30 -19.96
C VAL A 131 -12.76 -24.27 -20.91
N GLU A 132 -13.39 -25.31 -20.40
CA GLU A 132 -14.23 -26.24 -21.13
C GLU A 132 -15.61 -26.28 -20.47
N GLY A 133 -16.63 -25.78 -21.20
CA GLY A 133 -17.92 -25.50 -20.60
C GLY A 133 -17.79 -24.50 -19.43
N ASP A 134 -18.28 -24.88 -18.24
CA ASP A 134 -18.23 -24.07 -17.03
C ASP A 134 -17.04 -24.43 -16.09
N SER A 135 -16.05 -25.17 -16.59
CA SER A 135 -14.95 -25.66 -15.77
C SER A 135 -13.58 -25.22 -16.28
N ALA A 136 -12.69 -24.83 -15.38
CA ALA A 136 -11.30 -24.60 -15.68
C ALA A 136 -10.60 -25.93 -15.92
N GLU A 137 -10.09 -26.15 -17.14
CA GLU A 137 -9.40 -27.38 -17.54
C GLU A 137 -7.91 -27.32 -17.24
N SER A 138 -7.27 -26.20 -17.61
CA SER A 138 -5.82 -26.08 -17.53
C SER A 138 -5.38 -24.61 -17.54
N VAL A 139 -4.12 -24.41 -17.19
CA VAL A 139 -3.44 -23.11 -17.23
C VAL A 139 -2.40 -23.14 -18.34
N ILE A 140 -2.44 -22.17 -19.25
CA ILE A 140 -1.41 -21.94 -20.28
C ILE A 140 -0.40 -20.96 -19.71
N LEU A 141 0.85 -21.34 -19.71
CA LEU A 141 1.92 -20.54 -19.15
C LEU A 141 3.21 -20.66 -19.97
N GLU A 142 4.03 -19.63 -19.91
CA GLU A 142 5.35 -19.59 -20.54
C GLU A 142 6.42 -19.72 -19.46
N VAL A 143 7.31 -20.67 -19.64
CA VAL A 143 8.48 -20.89 -18.76
C VAL A 143 9.73 -20.84 -19.62
N ASN A 144 10.59 -19.85 -19.39
CA ASN A 144 11.83 -19.65 -20.14
C ASN A 144 11.63 -19.62 -21.68
N GLY A 145 10.57 -18.97 -22.15
CA GLY A 145 10.23 -18.84 -23.57
C GLY A 145 9.52 -20.07 -24.17
N VAL A 146 9.21 -21.08 -23.37
CA VAL A 146 8.50 -22.29 -23.83
C VAL A 146 7.07 -22.30 -23.28
N ILE A 147 6.09 -22.42 -24.17
CA ILE A 147 4.67 -22.54 -23.78
C ILE A 147 4.43 -23.93 -23.20
N LYS A 148 3.79 -23.98 -22.06
CA LYS A 148 3.37 -25.20 -21.35
C LYS A 148 1.90 -25.13 -20.99
N GLN A 149 1.27 -26.28 -20.92
CA GLN A 149 -0.09 -26.46 -20.41
C GLN A 149 -0.03 -27.32 -19.16
N VAL A 150 -0.64 -26.83 -18.06
CA VAL A 150 -0.75 -27.55 -16.79
C VAL A 150 -2.22 -27.81 -16.51
N PHE A 151 -2.58 -29.07 -16.47
CA PHE A 151 -3.97 -29.49 -16.23
C PHE A 151 -4.35 -29.39 -14.78
N CYS A 152 -5.62 -29.01 -14.55
CA CYS A 152 -6.21 -28.84 -13.25
C CYS A 152 -7.03 -30.09 -12.87
N ASN A 153 -6.77 -30.67 -11.70
CA ASN A 153 -7.54 -31.82 -11.19
C ASN A 153 -8.70 -31.43 -10.27
N LYS A 154 -8.67 -30.22 -9.69
CA LYS A 154 -9.68 -29.74 -8.74
C LYS A 154 -10.11 -28.32 -9.05
N GLU A 155 -9.20 -27.37 -8.93
CA GLU A 155 -9.51 -25.94 -9.11
C GLU A 155 -8.26 -25.15 -9.50
N VAL A 156 -8.47 -24.00 -10.10
CA VAL A 156 -7.45 -22.97 -10.34
C VAL A 156 -7.71 -21.80 -9.42
N VAL A 157 -6.78 -21.50 -8.52
CA VAL A 157 -6.86 -20.33 -7.64
C VAL A 157 -6.11 -19.16 -8.29
N LEU A 158 -6.84 -18.15 -8.70
CA LEU A 158 -6.28 -16.96 -9.33
C LEU A 158 -6.00 -15.88 -8.26
N SER A 159 -4.71 -15.63 -7.98
CA SER A 159 -4.24 -14.66 -6.98
C SER A 159 -3.09 -13.80 -7.53
N ALA A 160 -3.22 -13.36 -8.79
CA ALA A 160 -2.17 -12.65 -9.50
C ALA A 160 -2.17 -11.12 -9.27
N GLY A 161 -3.04 -10.62 -8.41
CA GLY A 161 -3.15 -9.18 -8.07
C GLY A 161 -4.16 -8.43 -8.95
N ALA A 162 -4.34 -7.14 -8.65
CA ALA A 162 -5.40 -6.31 -9.22
C ALA A 162 -5.26 -6.08 -10.75
N ILE A 163 -4.07 -6.22 -11.30
CA ILE A 163 -3.80 -6.02 -12.73
C ILE A 163 -3.75 -7.36 -13.47
N GLU A 164 -2.95 -8.31 -12.98
CA GLU A 164 -2.72 -9.56 -13.69
C GLU A 164 -3.90 -10.53 -13.59
N SER A 165 -4.69 -10.51 -12.50
CA SER A 165 -5.86 -11.38 -12.41
C SER A 165 -6.92 -11.05 -13.46
N PRO A 166 -7.39 -9.79 -13.63
CA PRO A 166 -8.28 -9.45 -14.73
C PRO A 166 -7.63 -9.66 -16.10
N ARG A 167 -6.34 -9.36 -16.28
CA ARG A 167 -5.64 -9.64 -17.54
C ARG A 167 -5.73 -11.13 -17.92
N ILE A 168 -5.49 -12.04 -16.97
CA ILE A 168 -5.57 -13.48 -17.22
C ILE A 168 -7.00 -13.90 -17.59
N LEU A 169 -8.02 -13.38 -16.89
CA LEU A 169 -9.40 -13.67 -17.20
C LEU A 169 -9.79 -13.16 -18.60
N LEU A 170 -9.47 -11.91 -18.92
CA LEU A 170 -9.73 -11.33 -20.25
C LEU A 170 -9.03 -12.13 -21.35
N SER A 171 -7.76 -12.48 -21.16
CA SER A 171 -7.00 -13.33 -22.11
C SER A 171 -7.56 -14.76 -22.23
N SER A 172 -8.40 -15.18 -21.28
CA SER A 172 -9.09 -16.47 -21.30
C SER A 172 -10.49 -16.42 -21.91
N GLY A 173 -10.90 -15.25 -22.45
CA GLY A 173 -12.24 -15.03 -22.99
C GLY A 173 -13.32 -14.84 -21.91
N ILE A 174 -12.94 -14.46 -20.70
CA ILE A 174 -13.85 -14.18 -19.58
C ILE A 174 -13.87 -12.67 -19.33
N GLY A 175 -14.94 -12.00 -19.71
CA GLY A 175 -15.05 -10.54 -19.64
C GLY A 175 -16.27 -10.00 -20.38
N ASN A 176 -16.28 -8.71 -20.67
CA ASN A 176 -17.32 -8.09 -21.49
C ASN A 176 -17.23 -8.64 -22.92
N LYS A 177 -18.35 -9.21 -23.41
CA LYS A 177 -18.39 -9.86 -24.72
C LYS A 177 -17.98 -8.93 -25.85
N ASP A 178 -18.60 -7.74 -25.91
CA ASP A 178 -18.40 -6.81 -27.03
C ASP A 178 -16.94 -6.28 -27.05
N GLU A 179 -16.35 -6.04 -25.89
CA GLU A 179 -14.96 -5.62 -25.77
C GLU A 179 -14.00 -6.74 -26.20
N LEU A 180 -14.21 -7.97 -25.73
CA LEU A 180 -13.37 -9.11 -26.08
C LEU A 180 -13.42 -9.41 -27.59
N GLU A 181 -14.62 -9.48 -28.16
CA GLU A 181 -14.80 -9.74 -29.58
C GLU A 181 -14.24 -8.59 -30.44
N GLY A 182 -14.34 -7.34 -29.97
CA GLY A 182 -13.71 -6.17 -30.62
C GLY A 182 -12.19 -6.27 -30.71
N GLU A 183 -11.56 -6.91 -29.72
CA GLU A 183 -10.12 -7.17 -29.70
C GLU A 183 -9.75 -8.54 -30.33
N GLY A 184 -10.71 -9.26 -30.92
CA GLY A 184 -10.50 -10.56 -31.58
C GLY A 184 -10.33 -11.73 -30.62
N ILE A 185 -10.78 -11.58 -29.37
CA ILE A 185 -10.81 -12.65 -28.36
C ILE A 185 -12.20 -13.27 -28.33
N THR A 186 -12.31 -14.57 -28.57
CA THR A 186 -13.60 -15.28 -28.48
C THR A 186 -14.09 -15.26 -27.03
N CYS A 187 -15.29 -14.69 -26.81
CA CYS A 187 -15.91 -14.68 -25.49
C CYS A 187 -16.37 -16.09 -25.11
N GLN A 188 -15.79 -16.64 -24.04
CA GLN A 188 -16.19 -17.91 -23.44
C GLN A 188 -17.30 -17.70 -22.41
N HIS A 189 -17.12 -16.68 -21.55
CA HIS A 189 -18.10 -16.29 -20.54
C HIS A 189 -18.26 -14.78 -20.50
N ASN A 190 -19.47 -14.31 -20.69
CA ASN A 190 -19.78 -12.88 -20.60
C ASN A 190 -19.89 -12.44 -19.13
N VAL A 191 -18.82 -11.85 -18.61
CA VAL A 191 -18.71 -11.31 -17.25
C VAL A 191 -18.25 -9.86 -17.32
N PRO A 192 -19.18 -8.89 -17.55
CA PRO A 192 -18.82 -7.50 -17.86
C PRO A 192 -18.02 -6.77 -16.78
N GLY A 193 -18.05 -7.27 -15.53
CA GLY A 193 -17.29 -6.67 -14.41
C GLY A 193 -15.80 -6.97 -14.40
N VAL A 194 -15.31 -7.90 -15.24
CA VAL A 194 -13.88 -8.23 -15.28
C VAL A 194 -13.10 -7.08 -15.92
N GLY A 195 -12.13 -6.58 -15.21
CA GLY A 195 -11.32 -5.43 -15.61
C GLY A 195 -11.92 -4.07 -15.26
N GLU A 196 -13.13 -4.02 -14.73
CA GLU A 196 -13.81 -2.81 -14.31
C GLU A 196 -13.58 -2.49 -12.82
N ASN A 197 -13.96 -1.27 -12.40
CA ASN A 197 -13.90 -0.79 -11.03
C ASN A 197 -12.47 -0.78 -10.43
N LEU A 198 -11.45 -0.59 -11.24
CA LEU A 198 -10.08 -0.41 -10.73
C LEU A 198 -10.05 0.76 -9.76
N GLN A 199 -9.53 0.51 -8.57
CA GLN A 199 -9.36 1.49 -7.51
C GLN A 199 -7.93 1.40 -7.00
N ASP A 200 -7.35 2.55 -6.74
CA ASP A 200 -6.02 2.62 -6.15
C ASP A 200 -5.92 3.85 -5.24
N HIS A 201 -5.01 3.81 -4.30
CA HIS A 201 -4.77 4.90 -3.39
C HIS A 201 -3.92 5.98 -4.07
N LEU A 202 -4.54 7.13 -4.35
CA LEU A 202 -3.83 8.31 -4.83
C LEU A 202 -3.10 8.95 -3.67
N ASP A 203 -1.78 9.11 -3.81
CA ASP A 203 -0.90 9.66 -2.79
C ASP A 203 -0.24 10.97 -3.26
N THR A 204 -0.14 11.93 -2.37
CA THR A 204 0.59 13.18 -2.57
C THR A 204 1.38 13.52 -1.32
N MET A 205 2.33 14.46 -1.39
CA MET A 205 3.21 14.71 -0.25
C MET A 205 3.39 16.19 0.06
N VAL A 206 3.59 16.45 1.36
CA VAL A 206 4.14 17.70 1.89
C VAL A 206 5.56 17.41 2.39
N THR A 207 6.55 18.11 1.86
CA THR A 207 7.95 17.93 2.22
C THR A 207 8.52 19.19 2.85
N VAL A 208 9.18 19.01 3.99
CA VAL A 208 9.77 20.09 4.77
C VAL A 208 11.26 19.82 4.97
N ARG A 209 12.08 20.83 4.70
CA ARG A 209 13.52 20.84 5.01
C ARG A 209 13.71 21.00 6.52
N SER A 210 14.73 20.33 7.06
CA SER A 210 15.06 20.41 8.48
C SER A 210 16.32 21.20 8.74
N LYS A 211 16.30 22.08 9.77
CA LYS A 211 17.47 22.80 10.27
C LYS A 211 18.45 21.90 11.03
N LYS A 212 17.95 20.77 11.56
CA LYS A 212 18.71 19.82 12.39
C LYS A 212 18.85 18.46 11.71
N ALA A 213 19.94 17.77 12.00
CA ALA A 213 20.21 16.42 11.52
C ALA A 213 19.49 15.34 12.36
N GLU A 214 18.17 15.48 12.57
CA GLU A 214 17.35 14.51 13.32
C GLU A 214 16.68 13.47 12.40
N SER A 215 16.53 13.78 11.12
CA SER A 215 15.96 12.88 10.11
C SER A 215 17.01 11.97 9.47
N ILE A 216 16.58 10.98 8.74
CA ILE A 216 17.44 10.15 7.89
C ILE A 216 17.86 10.98 6.69
N GLY A 217 19.14 11.35 6.60
CA GLY A 217 19.64 12.19 5.52
C GLY A 217 21.16 12.18 5.46
N VAL A 218 21.69 12.55 4.29
CA VAL A 218 23.11 12.63 4.01
C VAL A 218 23.57 14.10 4.07
N SER A 219 24.40 14.40 5.05
CA SER A 219 25.05 15.71 5.19
C SER A 219 26.49 15.50 5.64
N TRP A 220 27.34 16.50 5.53
CA TRP A 220 28.71 16.41 6.04
C TRP A 220 28.77 16.05 7.54
N ARG A 221 27.72 16.40 8.32
CA ARG A 221 27.63 16.11 9.76
C ARG A 221 27.14 14.69 10.04
N SER A 222 26.36 14.08 9.15
CA SER A 222 25.78 12.73 9.32
C SER A 222 26.58 11.64 8.61
N LEU A 223 27.47 12.01 7.67
CA LEU A 223 28.19 11.07 6.84
C LEU A 223 29.06 10.11 7.69
N PHE A 224 29.81 10.65 8.65
CA PHE A 224 30.74 9.86 9.44
C PHE A 224 30.04 9.03 10.55
N PRO A 225 29.23 9.61 11.45
CA PRO A 225 28.70 8.82 12.56
C PRO A 225 27.53 7.90 12.18
N GLN A 226 26.73 8.25 11.21
CA GLN A 226 25.47 7.53 10.92
C GLN A 226 25.58 6.60 9.71
N VAL A 227 26.14 7.06 8.62
CA VAL A 227 26.24 6.26 7.38
C VAL A 227 27.29 5.16 7.52
N LEU A 228 28.49 5.50 8.01
CA LEU A 228 29.59 4.54 8.14
C LEU A 228 29.41 3.52 9.27
N THR A 229 28.73 3.89 10.36
CA THR A 229 28.47 2.95 11.46
C THR A 229 27.21 2.11 11.25
N SER A 230 26.33 2.47 10.33
CA SER A 230 25.06 1.79 10.09
C SER A 230 25.20 0.30 9.75
N PRO A 231 26.14 -0.16 8.88
CA PRO A 231 26.35 -1.57 8.62
C PRO A 231 26.76 -2.37 9.85
N PHE A 232 27.66 -1.80 10.69
CA PHE A 232 28.10 -2.43 11.94
C PHE A 232 26.96 -2.52 12.96
N ASN A 233 26.16 -1.46 13.09
CA ASN A 233 25.00 -1.47 13.97
C ASN A 233 23.97 -2.52 13.52
N PHE A 234 23.76 -2.70 12.24
CA PHE A 234 22.90 -3.74 11.71
C PHE A 234 23.46 -5.15 11.97
N LEU A 235 24.74 -5.38 11.66
CA LEU A 235 25.36 -6.71 11.81
C LEU A 235 25.41 -7.17 13.29
N PHE A 236 25.81 -6.29 14.19
CA PHE A 236 26.09 -6.66 15.60
C PHE A 236 24.92 -6.39 16.55
N ARG A 237 24.07 -5.40 16.26
CA ARG A 237 23.00 -4.97 17.17
C ARG A 237 21.60 -5.12 16.58
N ARG A 238 21.49 -5.38 15.28
CA ARG A 238 20.22 -5.40 14.56
C ARG A 238 19.42 -4.10 14.74
N MET A 239 20.11 -2.97 14.74
CA MET A 239 19.58 -1.62 14.94
C MET A 239 20.07 -0.66 13.86
N GLY A 240 19.44 0.53 13.79
CA GLY A 240 19.83 1.61 12.88
C GLY A 240 19.04 1.64 11.58
N TRP A 241 19.47 2.47 10.65
CA TRP A 241 18.74 2.79 9.42
C TRP A 241 18.38 1.58 8.55
N TRP A 242 19.19 0.53 8.59
CA TRP A 242 19.00 -0.69 7.80
C TRP A 242 17.85 -1.57 8.32
N THR A 243 17.37 -1.30 9.53
CA THR A 243 16.17 -1.97 10.06
C THR A 243 14.90 -1.16 9.85
N SER A 244 15.02 0.12 9.45
CA SER A 244 13.88 1.00 9.21
C SER A 244 13.18 0.62 7.91
N ASN A 245 11.86 0.60 7.96
CA ASN A 245 11.00 0.54 6.77
C ASN A 245 10.76 1.93 6.15
N PHE A 246 11.43 2.96 6.62
CA PHE A 246 11.32 4.37 6.27
C PHE A 246 9.96 5.02 6.58
N VAL A 247 8.87 4.29 6.54
CA VAL A 247 7.53 4.73 6.95
C VAL A 247 7.26 4.20 8.36
N GLU A 248 7.93 4.78 9.34
CA GLU A 248 7.91 4.29 10.72
C GLU A 248 6.64 4.70 11.46
N ALA A 249 6.08 5.84 11.09
CA ALA A 249 4.89 6.41 11.70
C ALA A 249 3.90 6.87 10.64
N GLY A 250 2.67 6.99 11.04
CA GLY A 250 1.59 7.49 10.20
C GLY A 250 0.29 7.48 10.97
N GLY A 251 -0.80 7.29 10.28
CA GLY A 251 -2.10 7.20 10.93
C GLY A 251 -3.24 7.48 9.98
N PHE A 252 -4.40 7.67 10.57
CA PHE A 252 -5.64 7.84 9.84
C PHE A 252 -6.40 9.07 10.34
N SER A 253 -6.99 9.78 9.41
CA SER A 253 -7.79 10.97 9.66
C SER A 253 -9.07 10.94 8.83
N ALA A 254 -10.08 11.64 9.29
CA ALA A 254 -11.29 11.87 8.53
C ALA A 254 -11.30 13.29 7.97
N THR A 255 -11.67 13.44 6.70
CA THR A 255 -12.08 14.72 6.12
C THR A 255 -13.53 15.03 6.50
N LYS A 256 -14.11 16.09 5.96
CA LYS A 256 -15.53 16.41 6.15
C LYS A 256 -16.48 15.37 5.51
N LEU A 257 -15.98 14.57 4.59
CA LEU A 257 -16.75 13.53 3.89
C LEU A 257 -16.54 12.13 4.52
N GLY A 258 -15.52 11.98 5.39
CA GLY A 258 -15.29 10.78 6.19
C GLY A 258 -15.90 10.84 7.58
N SER A 259 -15.65 9.81 8.37
CA SER A 259 -16.01 9.79 9.79
C SER A 259 -14.89 9.24 10.67
N PRO A 260 -14.89 9.50 11.97
CA PRO A 260 -13.91 8.92 12.90
C PRO A 260 -13.89 7.38 12.89
N GLU A 261 -15.02 6.73 12.67
CA GLU A 261 -15.17 5.28 12.60
C GLU A 261 -14.70 4.71 11.26
N TYR A 262 -14.72 5.57 10.22
CA TYR A 262 -14.37 5.21 8.86
C TYR A 262 -13.50 6.30 8.22
N PRO A 263 -12.24 6.45 8.70
CA PRO A 263 -11.31 7.47 8.19
C PRO A 263 -11.05 7.28 6.70
N ASP A 264 -10.99 8.37 5.96
CA ASP A 264 -10.84 8.40 4.49
C ASP A 264 -9.47 8.86 4.02
N VAL A 265 -8.60 9.29 4.94
CA VAL A 265 -7.22 9.71 4.67
C VAL A 265 -6.26 8.88 5.51
N GLN A 266 -5.19 8.37 4.88
CA GLN A 266 -4.05 7.78 5.56
C GLN A 266 -2.82 8.67 5.43
N PHE A 267 -2.06 8.79 6.49
CA PHE A 267 -0.79 9.49 6.57
C PHE A 267 0.37 8.50 6.61
N HIS A 268 1.39 8.74 5.78
CA HIS A 268 2.66 8.03 5.82
C HIS A 268 3.77 9.04 6.12
N PHE A 269 4.27 9.07 7.34
CA PHE A 269 5.36 9.95 7.73
C PHE A 269 6.70 9.29 7.44
N THR A 270 7.52 9.97 6.64
CA THR A 270 8.88 9.52 6.34
C THR A 270 9.90 10.51 6.88
N PRO A 271 10.84 10.07 7.74
CA PRO A 271 11.90 10.92 8.26
C PRO A 271 13.03 11.12 7.24
N ILE A 272 12.69 11.35 5.98
CA ILE A 272 13.66 11.44 4.88
C ILE A 272 13.37 12.66 4.03
N TYR A 273 14.44 13.37 3.65
CA TYR A 273 14.35 14.48 2.71
C TYR A 273 14.29 13.95 1.27
N ARG A 274 13.12 14.09 0.66
CA ARG A 274 12.87 13.66 -0.72
C ARG A 274 12.27 14.80 -1.55
N SER A 275 12.65 14.85 -2.81
CA SER A 275 12.06 15.72 -3.82
C SER A 275 11.57 14.90 -5.02
N HIS A 276 11.06 15.57 -6.05
CA HIS A 276 10.63 14.95 -7.31
C HIS A 276 9.69 13.77 -7.09
N ARG A 277 8.54 14.03 -6.46
CA ARG A 277 7.53 13.00 -6.17
C ARG A 277 8.06 11.87 -5.26
N GLY A 278 8.96 12.22 -4.33
CA GLY A 278 9.56 11.23 -3.43
C GLY A 278 10.60 10.30 -4.07
N ARG A 279 10.92 10.47 -5.34
CA ARG A 279 11.84 9.57 -6.06
C ARG A 279 13.31 9.94 -5.90
N LYS A 280 13.61 11.22 -5.63
CA LYS A 280 14.99 11.71 -5.50
C LYS A 280 15.33 12.00 -4.05
N PHE A 281 16.39 11.37 -3.54
CA PHE A 281 16.99 11.73 -2.27
C PHE A 281 17.77 13.03 -2.43
N GLU A 282 17.53 13.99 -1.53
CA GLU A 282 18.22 15.25 -1.51
C GLU A 282 19.35 15.26 -0.48
N PHE A 283 20.39 16.04 -0.76
CA PHE A 283 21.45 16.26 0.22
C PHE A 283 20.95 17.19 1.32
N GLY A 284 21.12 16.75 2.57
CA GLY A 284 20.63 17.46 3.73
C GLY A 284 19.67 16.62 4.58
N HIS A 285 18.87 17.31 5.35
CA HIS A 285 17.90 16.71 6.27
C HIS A 285 16.51 17.29 6.01
N GLY A 286 15.50 16.47 6.16
CA GLY A 286 14.11 16.85 5.98
C GLY A 286 13.19 15.69 6.32
N TYR A 287 11.91 15.92 6.21
CA TYR A 287 10.89 14.90 6.42
C TYR A 287 9.71 15.18 5.48
N SER A 288 8.98 14.13 5.18
CA SER A 288 7.83 14.19 4.27
C SER A 288 6.63 13.52 4.91
N LEU A 289 5.48 14.11 4.71
CA LEU A 289 4.19 13.51 5.07
C LEU A 289 3.42 13.24 3.78
N PHE A 290 3.27 11.97 3.47
CA PHE A 290 2.42 11.54 2.38
C PHE A 290 0.99 11.45 2.86
N THR A 291 0.06 11.87 2.02
CA THR A 291 -1.38 11.83 2.26
C THR A 291 -2.05 11.00 1.19
N CYS A 292 -2.67 9.94 1.61
CA CYS A 292 -3.27 8.94 0.77
C CYS A 292 -4.79 8.99 0.88
N LEU A 293 -5.47 9.09 -0.25
CA LEU A 293 -6.93 8.97 -0.33
C LEU A 293 -7.32 7.50 -0.31
N LEU A 294 -8.00 7.06 0.77
CA LEU A 294 -8.29 5.64 1.00
C LEU A 294 -9.48 5.11 0.20
N ARG A 295 -10.45 5.94 -0.11
CA ARG A 295 -11.71 5.51 -0.74
C ARG A 295 -12.07 6.43 -1.88
N PRO A 296 -11.35 6.33 -3.01
CA PRO A 296 -11.66 7.13 -4.17
C PRO A 296 -13.07 6.80 -4.68
N HIS A 297 -13.77 7.82 -5.16
CA HIS A 297 -15.00 7.67 -5.92
C HIS A 297 -14.74 7.41 -7.40
N SER A 298 -13.62 7.90 -7.91
CA SER A 298 -13.13 7.63 -9.25
C SER A 298 -12.94 6.13 -9.46
N ARG A 299 -13.28 5.67 -10.67
CA ARG A 299 -13.13 4.27 -11.06
C ARG A 299 -12.37 4.19 -12.36
N GLY A 300 -11.44 3.27 -12.40
CA GLY A 300 -10.63 2.96 -13.56
C GLY A 300 -10.94 1.58 -14.13
N SER A 301 -10.08 1.14 -15.03
CA SER A 301 -10.22 -0.15 -15.69
C SER A 301 -8.88 -0.77 -16.05
N VAL A 302 -8.92 -2.09 -16.26
CA VAL A 302 -7.83 -2.90 -16.82
C VAL A 302 -8.39 -3.58 -18.06
N LYS A 303 -7.87 -3.23 -19.25
CA LYS A 303 -8.35 -3.75 -20.53
C LYS A 303 -7.22 -4.38 -21.31
N LEU A 304 -7.58 -5.21 -22.29
CA LEU A 304 -6.65 -5.69 -23.30
C LEU A 304 -6.84 -4.91 -24.59
N HIS A 305 -5.73 -4.64 -25.25
CA HIS A 305 -5.70 -4.04 -26.56
C HIS A 305 -4.81 -4.87 -27.46
N LYS A 306 -5.31 -5.24 -28.63
CA LYS A 306 -4.56 -6.01 -29.61
C LYS A 306 -3.52 -5.13 -30.31
N ASP A 307 -2.27 -5.51 -30.20
CA ASP A 307 -1.14 -4.87 -30.89
C ASP A 307 -0.41 -5.91 -31.74
N GLY A 308 -0.75 -5.95 -33.02
CA GLY A 308 -0.27 -6.98 -33.95
C GLY A 308 -0.71 -8.39 -33.54
N GLU A 309 0.25 -9.25 -33.23
CA GLU A 309 0.00 -10.63 -32.76
C GLU A 309 -0.04 -10.75 -31.23
N THR A 310 0.19 -9.67 -30.49
CA THR A 310 0.22 -9.66 -29.03
C THR A 310 -0.90 -8.82 -28.44
N TYR A 311 -1.09 -8.94 -27.12
CA TYR A 311 -2.03 -8.09 -26.38
C TYR A 311 -1.26 -7.24 -25.38
N GLN A 312 -1.52 -5.94 -25.39
CA GLN A 312 -1.07 -5.00 -24.37
C GLN A 312 -2.12 -4.85 -23.29
N VAL A 313 -1.70 -4.66 -22.06
CA VAL A 313 -2.58 -4.34 -20.94
C VAL A 313 -2.68 -2.83 -20.84
N LEU A 314 -3.88 -2.32 -21.03
CA LEU A 314 -4.19 -0.91 -20.80
C LEU A 314 -4.68 -0.76 -19.36
N ILE A 315 -3.99 0.05 -18.58
CA ILE A 315 -4.31 0.33 -17.19
C ILE A 315 -4.70 1.80 -17.10
N ASP A 316 -5.94 2.06 -16.85
CA ASP A 316 -6.44 3.41 -16.60
C ASP A 316 -6.94 3.51 -15.16
N HIS A 317 -6.23 4.23 -14.32
CA HIS A 317 -6.65 4.50 -12.95
C HIS A 317 -7.78 5.51 -12.86
N ASN A 318 -7.92 6.36 -13.90
CA ASN A 318 -8.92 7.42 -14.00
C ASN A 318 -9.00 8.29 -12.74
N PHE A 319 -7.84 8.58 -12.11
CA PHE A 319 -7.75 9.36 -10.88
C PHE A 319 -8.37 10.75 -11.04
N LEU A 320 -9.03 11.21 -9.97
CA LEU A 320 -9.65 12.54 -9.90
C LEU A 320 -10.68 12.81 -11.00
N SER A 321 -11.32 11.76 -11.53
CA SER A 321 -12.45 11.89 -12.44
C SER A 321 -13.75 12.25 -11.73
N ASP A 322 -13.82 12.03 -10.42
CA ASP A 322 -14.91 12.44 -9.54
C ASP A 322 -14.47 13.64 -8.70
N ALA A 323 -15.25 14.73 -8.76
CA ALA A 323 -14.95 15.97 -8.06
C ALA A 323 -14.86 15.82 -6.52
N ARG A 324 -15.48 14.80 -5.95
CA ARG A 324 -15.36 14.50 -4.51
C ARG A 324 -13.94 14.14 -4.13
N ASP A 325 -13.25 13.40 -4.98
CA ASP A 325 -11.86 12.99 -4.75
C ASP A 325 -10.91 14.19 -4.76
N GLU A 326 -11.20 15.19 -5.61
CA GLU A 326 -10.44 16.45 -5.65
C GLU A 326 -10.56 17.22 -4.32
N VAL A 327 -11.77 17.34 -3.80
CA VAL A 327 -12.01 17.99 -2.49
C VAL A 327 -11.30 17.24 -1.37
N HIS A 328 -11.42 15.90 -1.34
CA HIS A 328 -10.81 15.05 -0.32
C HIS A 328 -9.29 15.18 -0.28
N ILE A 329 -8.62 15.08 -1.43
CA ILE A 329 -7.16 15.09 -1.47
C ILE A 329 -6.58 16.48 -1.15
N VAL A 330 -7.27 17.55 -1.56
CA VAL A 330 -6.90 18.93 -1.17
C VAL A 330 -7.04 19.13 0.34
N GLU A 331 -8.12 18.67 0.95
CA GLU A 331 -8.28 18.71 2.41
C GLU A 331 -7.20 17.88 3.13
N ALA A 332 -6.83 16.72 2.59
CA ALA A 332 -5.77 15.89 3.14
C ALA A 332 -4.41 16.61 3.15
N VAL A 333 -4.07 17.32 2.08
CA VAL A 333 -2.84 18.12 2.00
C VAL A 333 -2.86 19.27 3.02
N LYS A 334 -3.98 19.96 3.18
CA LYS A 334 -4.13 21.01 4.19
C LYS A 334 -3.93 20.47 5.61
N LYS A 335 -4.53 19.32 5.93
CA LYS A 335 -4.31 18.64 7.22
C LYS A 335 -2.84 18.24 7.41
N ALA A 336 -2.17 17.76 6.39
CA ALA A 336 -0.74 17.43 6.46
C ALA A 336 0.10 18.68 6.78
N ARG A 337 -0.18 19.82 6.13
CA ARG A 337 0.48 21.10 6.43
C ARG A 337 0.24 21.53 7.87
N GLU A 338 -0.99 21.40 8.35
CA GLU A 338 -1.35 21.74 9.73
C GLU A 338 -0.56 20.91 10.74
N VAL A 339 -0.45 19.59 10.54
CA VAL A 339 0.40 18.71 11.35
C VAL A 339 1.85 19.17 11.33
N LEU A 340 2.41 19.40 10.15
CA LEU A 340 3.84 19.73 10.00
C LEU A 340 4.15 21.19 10.43
N SER A 341 3.15 22.06 10.52
CA SER A 341 3.31 23.43 11.04
C SER A 341 3.19 23.54 12.57
N SER A 342 2.85 22.45 13.26
CA SER A 342 2.70 22.42 14.70
C SER A 342 4.00 22.75 15.44
N LYS A 343 3.87 23.21 16.70
CA LYS A 343 5.01 23.60 17.58
C LYS A 343 6.02 22.50 17.81
N GLU A 344 5.65 21.22 17.70
CA GLU A 344 6.53 20.08 17.84
C GLU A 344 7.66 20.07 16.81
N PHE A 345 7.44 20.74 15.69
CA PHE A 345 8.45 20.86 14.62
C PHE A 345 9.22 22.19 14.63
N ASP A 346 8.90 23.17 15.46
CA ASP A 346 9.52 24.51 15.43
C ASP A 346 11.04 24.47 15.53
N GLU A 347 11.57 23.58 16.35
CA GLU A 347 13.02 23.41 16.52
C GLU A 347 13.75 22.85 15.30
N VAL A 348 13.03 22.12 14.44
CA VAL A 348 13.60 21.39 13.30
C VAL A 348 13.11 21.91 11.96
N ARG A 349 11.90 22.51 11.91
CA ARG A 349 11.29 23.01 10.69
C ARG A 349 12.09 24.16 10.10
N ASP A 350 12.44 24.03 8.81
CA ASP A 350 12.95 25.10 7.97
C ASP A 350 11.86 25.50 6.94
N ASN A 351 12.08 25.31 5.69
CA ASN A 351 11.15 25.67 4.63
C ASN A 351 10.34 24.47 4.13
N GLU A 352 9.07 24.71 3.80
CA GLU A 352 8.29 23.76 2.98
C GLU A 352 8.83 23.81 1.54
N ILE A 353 9.19 22.64 1.03
CA ILE A 353 9.78 22.48 -0.30
C ILE A 353 8.72 22.04 -1.32
N ALA A 354 7.77 21.20 -0.88
CA ALA A 354 6.69 20.70 -1.70
C ALA A 354 5.40 20.62 -0.86
N PRO A 355 4.28 21.12 -1.35
CA PRO A 355 4.06 21.91 -2.59
C PRO A 355 4.85 23.22 -2.67
N GLY A 356 5.24 23.81 -1.52
CA GLY A 356 5.92 25.09 -1.41
C GLY A 356 5.01 26.24 -1.01
N HIS A 357 5.60 27.27 -0.39
CA HIS A 357 4.85 28.39 0.19
C HIS A 357 4.03 29.21 -0.81
N SER A 358 4.35 29.18 -2.10
CA SER A 358 3.58 29.87 -3.14
C SER A 358 2.26 29.19 -3.52
N ILE A 359 2.09 27.91 -3.18
CA ILE A 359 0.92 27.11 -3.50
C ILE A 359 -0.02 27.14 -2.29
N GLN A 360 -1.07 27.99 -2.32
CA GLN A 360 -1.95 28.20 -1.16
C GLN A 360 -3.42 28.00 -1.48
N SER A 361 -3.91 28.39 -2.67
CA SER A 361 -5.31 28.21 -3.03
C SER A 361 -5.64 26.74 -3.28
N ASP A 362 -6.93 26.39 -3.24
CA ASP A 362 -7.39 25.05 -3.51
C ASP A 362 -7.12 24.65 -4.96
N GLU A 363 -7.25 25.60 -5.86
CA GLU A 363 -6.97 25.45 -7.29
C GLU A 363 -5.48 25.15 -7.53
N ASP A 364 -4.57 25.93 -6.91
CA ASP A 364 -3.13 25.70 -7.03
C ASP A 364 -2.70 24.36 -6.42
N LEU A 365 -3.30 23.99 -5.26
CA LEU A 365 -3.07 22.69 -4.63
C LEU A 365 -3.53 21.54 -5.54
N LEU A 366 -4.70 21.67 -6.14
CA LEU A 366 -5.24 20.65 -7.04
C LEU A 366 -4.37 20.51 -8.29
N GLU A 367 -3.90 21.63 -8.86
CA GLU A 367 -2.97 21.62 -10.00
C GLU A 367 -1.63 20.94 -9.62
N TYR A 368 -1.09 21.25 -8.43
CA TYR A 368 0.08 20.57 -7.89
C TYR A 368 -0.15 19.06 -7.75
N ILE A 369 -1.28 18.64 -7.17
CA ILE A 369 -1.64 17.24 -6.96
C ILE A 369 -1.72 16.52 -8.31
N ARG A 370 -2.44 17.06 -9.29
CA ARG A 370 -2.56 16.47 -10.63
C ARG A 370 -1.20 16.24 -11.32
N LYS A 371 -0.23 17.12 -11.05
CA LYS A 371 1.14 17.01 -11.63
C LYS A 371 2.04 16.04 -10.86
N THR A 372 1.79 15.84 -9.57
CA THR A 372 2.77 15.21 -8.69
C THR A 372 2.29 13.94 -7.98
N ALA A 373 0.98 13.75 -7.87
CA ALA A 373 0.41 12.57 -7.23
C ALA A 373 0.81 11.26 -7.94
N LEU A 374 0.89 10.20 -7.15
CA LEU A 374 1.29 8.86 -7.59
C LEU A 374 0.41 7.82 -6.91
N THR A 375 0.47 6.58 -7.39
CA THR A 375 -0.04 5.42 -6.67
C THR A 375 0.87 5.08 -5.48
N VAL A 376 0.34 4.52 -4.41
CA VAL A 376 1.10 4.12 -3.22
C VAL A 376 1.84 2.80 -3.44
#